data_0ccbb2515979b88612f84faeb5730113
#
_entry.id   0ccbb2515979b88612f84faeb5730113
#
_cell.length_a   1.000
_cell.length_b   1.000
_cell.length_c   1.000
_cell.angle_alpha   90.00
_cell.angle_beta   90.00
_cell.angle_gamma   90.00
#
_symmetry.space_group_name_H-M   'P 1'
#
loop_
_entity.id
_entity.type
_entity.pdbx_description
1 polymer ?
#
loop_
_entity_poly.entity_id
_entity_poly.type
_entity_poly.pdbx_seq_one_letter_code
_entity_poly.pdbx_strand_id
1 'polypeptide(L)'
;MKKIAIVAKVHDPRCQGVAEELIQWLEERGLTPLVESHLARHLRCGEGLERADIPNLADLVVVLGGDGTLISVARLVGDRQVPILGVNLGSLGFLTEITLDELYPALESCLSGDYRLSERMMLRVELVRDGQAIKSHQVLNDMVINKGALARIIDLETAVNGNHLTTFKADGLIISTPTGSTGYSLAANGPIVHPDLDCLVITPICPHTLTNRPIVVSSDALITIRLQSQN
;
A
#
# COMPACT_ATOMS: atom_id res chain seq x y z
N MET A 1 20.75 -8.73 9.44
CA MET A 1 19.51 -8.28 10.11
C MET A 1 19.60 -8.59 11.59
N LYS A 2 19.34 -7.62 12.46
CA LYS A 2 19.36 -7.83 13.94
C LYS A 2 18.09 -7.29 14.61
N LYS A 3 17.48 -6.24 14.07
CA LYS A 3 16.31 -5.57 14.62
C LYS A 3 15.10 -5.84 13.75
N ILE A 4 14.16 -6.61 14.26
CA ILE A 4 12.96 -7.04 13.53
C ILE A 4 11.74 -6.36 14.10
N ALA A 5 11.11 -5.46 13.33
CA ALA A 5 9.88 -4.83 13.75
C ALA A 5 8.68 -5.75 13.53
N ILE A 6 7.75 -5.74 14.47
CA ILE A 6 6.51 -6.53 14.41
C ILE A 6 5.34 -5.56 14.42
N VAL A 7 4.56 -5.57 13.34
CA VAL A 7 3.31 -4.81 13.20
C VAL A 7 2.18 -5.79 12.96
N ALA A 8 1.07 -5.64 13.68
CA ALA A 8 0.00 -6.62 13.60
C ALA A 8 -1.39 -6.00 13.53
N LYS A 9 -2.33 -6.76 12.95
CA LYS A 9 -3.76 -6.45 12.98
C LYS A 9 -4.34 -6.89 14.33
N VAL A 10 -4.23 -6.06 15.35
CA VAL A 10 -4.57 -6.38 16.76
C VAL A 10 -6.02 -6.84 17.00
N HIS A 11 -6.93 -6.56 16.07
CA HIS A 11 -8.34 -7.02 16.16
C HIS A 11 -8.54 -8.47 15.66
N ASP A 12 -7.52 -9.10 15.10
CA ASP A 12 -7.59 -10.52 14.72
C ASP A 12 -7.25 -11.38 15.94
N PRO A 13 -8.13 -12.30 16.35
CA PRO A 13 -7.91 -13.12 17.57
C PRO A 13 -6.64 -13.97 17.54
N ARG A 14 -6.15 -14.32 16.34
CA ARG A 14 -4.93 -15.13 16.15
C ARG A 14 -3.65 -14.32 16.36
N CYS A 15 -3.76 -13.00 16.26
CA CYS A 15 -2.62 -12.09 16.29
C CYS A 15 -1.81 -12.21 17.58
N GLN A 16 -2.47 -12.33 18.74
CA GLN A 16 -1.79 -12.29 20.04
C GLN A 16 -0.83 -13.47 20.18
N GLY A 17 -1.32 -14.71 20.06
CA GLY A 17 -0.47 -15.91 20.24
C GLY A 17 0.69 -15.93 19.25
N VAL A 18 0.42 -15.63 17.97
CA VAL A 18 1.47 -15.59 16.93
C VAL A 18 2.52 -14.53 17.22
N ALA A 19 2.11 -13.35 17.71
CA ALA A 19 3.05 -12.28 18.04
C ALA A 19 3.90 -12.62 19.26
N GLU A 20 3.32 -13.20 20.30
CA GLU A 20 4.04 -13.65 21.50
C GLU A 20 5.08 -14.74 21.15
N GLU A 21 4.68 -15.76 20.38
CA GLU A 21 5.59 -16.80 19.90
C GLU A 21 6.72 -16.23 19.02
N LEU A 22 6.40 -15.30 18.12
CA LEU A 22 7.39 -14.65 17.26
C LEU A 22 8.41 -13.84 18.07
N ILE A 23 7.96 -13.09 19.07
CA ILE A 23 8.85 -12.32 19.96
C ILE A 23 9.84 -13.28 20.65
N GLN A 24 9.33 -14.35 21.27
CA GLN A 24 10.15 -15.36 21.93
C GLN A 24 11.14 -16.00 20.94
N TRP A 25 10.68 -16.40 19.76
CA TRP A 25 11.51 -17.01 18.72
C TRP A 25 12.68 -16.12 18.28
N LEU A 26 12.44 -14.81 18.17
CA LEU A 26 13.48 -13.83 17.84
C LEU A 26 14.50 -13.67 18.97
N GLU A 27 14.04 -13.55 20.22
CA GLU A 27 14.90 -13.41 21.40
C GLU A 27 15.81 -14.62 21.63
N GLU A 28 15.29 -15.84 21.45
CA GLU A 28 16.05 -17.09 21.54
C GLU A 28 17.21 -17.15 20.53
N ARG A 29 17.09 -16.40 19.41
CA ARG A 29 18.14 -16.30 18.37
C ARG A 29 19.05 -15.08 18.52
N GLY A 30 18.92 -14.35 19.63
CA GLY A 30 19.72 -13.15 19.88
C GLY A 30 19.36 -11.95 18.99
N LEU A 31 18.16 -11.96 18.40
CA LEU A 31 17.60 -10.87 17.63
C LEU A 31 16.80 -9.92 18.54
N THR A 32 16.67 -8.67 18.13
CA THR A 32 15.92 -7.66 18.87
C THR A 32 14.55 -7.46 18.27
N PRO A 33 13.46 -7.93 18.90
CA PRO A 33 12.12 -7.60 18.45
C PRO A 33 11.80 -6.14 18.77
N LEU A 34 11.28 -5.41 17.79
CA LEU A 34 10.77 -4.05 17.91
C LEU A 34 9.25 -4.11 17.78
N VAL A 35 8.56 -4.13 18.90
CA VAL A 35 7.09 -4.28 18.92
C VAL A 35 6.42 -2.93 18.71
N GLU A 36 5.51 -2.83 17.75
CA GLU A 36 4.73 -1.63 17.47
C GLU A 36 3.82 -1.26 18.65
N SER A 37 3.63 0.02 18.93
CA SER A 37 2.98 0.53 20.17
C SER A 37 1.55 0.00 20.40
N HIS A 38 0.73 -0.17 19.34
CA HIS A 38 -0.61 -0.75 19.47
C HIS A 38 -0.55 -2.24 19.83
N LEU A 39 0.38 -2.98 19.21
CA LEU A 39 0.61 -4.38 19.50
C LEU A 39 1.17 -4.55 20.91
N ALA A 40 2.16 -3.75 21.31
CA ALA A 40 2.76 -3.80 22.66
C ALA A 40 1.72 -3.59 23.76
N ARG A 41 0.84 -2.61 23.59
CA ARG A 41 -0.28 -2.38 24.52
C ARG A 41 -1.26 -3.55 24.57
N HIS A 42 -1.53 -4.17 23.42
CA HIS A 42 -2.41 -5.33 23.32
C HIS A 42 -1.82 -6.55 24.04
N LEU A 43 -0.52 -6.79 23.88
CA LEU A 43 0.24 -7.86 24.53
C LEU A 43 0.62 -7.54 25.99
N ARG A 44 0.45 -6.30 26.43
CA ARG A 44 0.89 -5.80 27.74
C ARG A 44 2.41 -5.98 27.99
N CYS A 45 3.21 -5.87 26.92
CA CYS A 45 4.67 -6.05 26.97
C CYS A 45 5.45 -4.73 26.96
N GLY A 46 4.86 -3.62 27.39
CA GLY A 46 5.50 -2.31 27.49
C GLY A 46 4.84 -1.26 26.58
N GLU A 47 5.53 -0.13 26.36
CA GLU A 47 5.02 0.99 25.54
C GLU A 47 5.10 0.71 24.04
N GLY A 48 6.10 -0.06 23.63
CA GLY A 48 6.36 -0.37 22.21
C GLY A 48 6.99 0.79 21.45
N LEU A 49 7.11 0.62 20.13
CA LEU A 49 7.71 1.59 19.22
C LEU A 49 6.61 2.30 18.41
N GLU A 50 6.68 3.61 18.28
CA GLU A 50 5.77 4.34 17.43
C GLU A 50 5.97 3.97 15.95
N ARG A 51 4.88 3.83 15.21
CA ARG A 51 4.92 3.39 13.80
C ARG A 51 5.86 4.24 12.95
N ALA A 52 5.89 5.55 13.19
CA ALA A 52 6.71 6.49 12.42
C ALA A 52 8.22 6.22 12.55
N ASP A 53 8.64 5.61 13.67
CA ASP A 53 10.05 5.34 13.97
C ASP A 53 10.52 3.98 13.42
N ILE A 54 9.60 3.06 13.14
CA ILE A 54 9.91 1.71 12.66
C ILE A 54 10.88 1.73 11.45
N PRO A 55 10.65 2.52 10.40
CA PRO A 55 11.52 2.50 9.22
C PRO A 55 12.94 3.01 9.47
N ASN A 56 13.17 3.70 10.57
CA ASN A 56 14.49 4.23 10.94
C ASN A 56 15.29 3.27 11.82
N LEU A 57 14.64 2.29 12.42
CA LEU A 57 15.22 1.45 13.46
C LEU A 57 15.25 -0.03 13.09
N ALA A 58 14.36 -0.48 12.21
CA ALA A 58 14.23 -1.89 11.84
C ALA A 58 15.06 -2.26 10.62
N ASP A 59 15.64 -3.46 10.65
CA ASP A 59 16.31 -4.08 9.50
C ASP A 59 15.30 -4.87 8.63
N LEU A 60 14.18 -5.30 9.22
CA LEU A 60 13.07 -6.00 8.58
C LEU A 60 11.78 -5.67 9.33
N VAL A 61 10.68 -5.54 8.63
CA VAL A 61 9.35 -5.43 9.25
C VAL A 61 8.54 -6.69 8.95
N VAL A 62 8.10 -7.38 9.98
CA VAL A 62 7.14 -8.49 9.88
C VAL A 62 5.74 -7.93 10.11
N VAL A 63 4.87 -8.14 9.16
CA VAL A 63 3.47 -7.71 9.21
C VAL A 63 2.59 -8.93 9.43
N LEU A 64 1.96 -9.04 10.58
CA LEU A 64 0.97 -10.08 10.91
C LEU A 64 -0.43 -9.56 10.58
N GLY A 65 -0.96 -9.92 9.41
CA GLY A 65 -2.27 -9.41 8.96
C GLY A 65 -2.49 -9.63 7.48
N GLY A 66 -3.45 -8.94 6.90
CA GLY A 66 -3.71 -8.97 5.45
C GLY A 66 -3.11 -7.76 4.72
N ASP A 67 -3.40 -7.67 3.41
CA ASP A 67 -2.89 -6.63 2.50
C ASP A 67 -3.06 -5.21 3.04
N GLY A 68 -4.20 -4.89 3.66
CA GLY A 68 -4.43 -3.55 4.23
C GLY A 68 -3.42 -3.15 5.31
N THR A 69 -3.00 -4.10 6.15
CA THR A 69 -1.98 -3.87 7.18
C THR A 69 -0.62 -3.66 6.52
N LEU A 70 -0.27 -4.48 5.54
CA LEU A 70 0.96 -4.36 4.78
C LEU A 70 1.05 -3.01 4.04
N ILE A 71 -0.01 -2.60 3.34
CA ILE A 71 -0.08 -1.31 2.64
C ILE A 71 0.16 -0.14 3.62
N SER A 72 -0.40 -0.22 4.82
CA SER A 72 -0.20 0.82 5.84
C SER A 72 1.27 0.93 6.27
N VAL A 73 1.98 -0.20 6.38
CA VAL A 73 3.42 -0.26 6.70
C VAL A 73 4.25 0.21 5.51
N ALA A 74 3.95 -0.23 4.31
CA ALA A 74 4.66 0.18 3.10
C ALA A 74 4.65 1.71 2.91
N ARG A 75 3.52 2.37 3.22
CA ARG A 75 3.43 3.84 3.20
C ARG A 75 4.34 4.53 4.22
N LEU A 76 4.60 3.90 5.35
CA LEU A 76 5.52 4.41 6.38
C LEU A 76 6.97 4.20 5.98
N VAL A 77 7.28 3.05 5.41
CA VAL A 77 8.62 2.72 4.90
C VAL A 77 8.99 3.68 3.78
N GLY A 78 8.09 3.92 2.82
CA GLY A 78 8.33 4.85 1.71
C GLY A 78 9.65 4.52 0.99
N ASP A 79 10.50 5.52 0.81
CA ASP A 79 11.79 5.42 0.11
C ASP A 79 12.93 4.76 0.94
N ARG A 80 12.63 4.33 2.18
CA ARG A 80 13.64 3.77 3.11
C ARG A 80 13.85 2.28 2.88
N GLN A 81 14.13 1.75 1.91
CA GLN A 81 14.54 0.37 1.55
C GLN A 81 14.57 -0.68 2.70
N VAL A 82 13.59 -0.64 3.61
CA VAL A 82 13.42 -1.63 4.67
C VAL A 82 12.50 -2.74 4.14
N PRO A 83 12.97 -4.00 4.09
CA PRO A 83 12.15 -5.12 3.62
C PRO A 83 10.92 -5.32 4.52
N ILE A 84 9.82 -5.75 3.91
CA ILE A 84 8.58 -6.09 4.61
C ILE A 84 8.24 -7.54 4.31
N LEU A 85 8.09 -8.36 5.33
CA LEU A 85 7.59 -9.73 5.25
C LEU A 85 6.11 -9.73 5.66
N GLY A 86 5.21 -9.94 4.71
CA GLY A 86 3.77 -9.98 4.96
C GLY A 86 3.29 -11.39 5.23
N VAL A 87 2.82 -11.64 6.46
CA VAL A 87 2.28 -12.93 6.89
C VAL A 87 0.77 -12.84 7.04
N ASN A 88 0.06 -13.63 6.27
CA ASN A 88 -1.40 -13.64 6.27
C ASN A 88 -1.95 -14.44 7.45
N LEU A 89 -2.85 -13.82 8.22
CA LEU A 89 -3.55 -14.48 9.32
C LEU A 89 -4.85 -15.18 8.88
N GLY A 90 -5.25 -15.04 7.62
CA GLY A 90 -6.54 -15.54 7.11
C GLY A 90 -6.45 -16.15 5.72
N SER A 91 -7.24 -15.60 4.80
CA SER A 91 -7.17 -15.97 3.39
C SER A 91 -6.02 -15.24 2.72
N LEU A 92 -5.28 -15.96 1.88
CA LEU A 92 -4.14 -15.43 1.12
C LEU A 92 -4.52 -14.13 0.38
N GLY A 93 -3.66 -13.12 0.51
CA GLY A 93 -3.78 -11.84 -0.19
C GLY A 93 -2.94 -11.78 -1.45
N PHE A 94 -2.97 -10.63 -2.13
CA PHE A 94 -2.10 -10.34 -3.27
C PHE A 94 -0.71 -9.84 -2.85
N LEU A 95 -0.58 -9.35 -1.61
CA LEU A 95 0.68 -8.82 -1.06
C LEU A 95 1.20 -9.65 0.12
N THR A 96 0.29 -10.25 0.89
CA THR A 96 0.62 -11.11 2.02
C THR A 96 0.59 -12.56 1.56
N GLU A 97 1.71 -13.00 0.96
CA GLU A 97 1.83 -14.31 0.30
C GLU A 97 2.28 -15.43 1.24
N ILE A 98 2.80 -15.09 2.43
CA ILE A 98 3.29 -16.06 3.41
C ILE A 98 2.16 -16.45 4.35
N THR A 99 1.95 -17.73 4.51
CA THR A 99 1.02 -18.30 5.50
C THR A 99 1.66 -18.39 6.90
N LEU A 100 0.86 -18.66 7.92
CA LEU A 100 1.40 -18.85 9.29
C LEU A 100 2.39 -20.01 9.39
N ASP A 101 2.14 -21.10 8.68
CA ASP A 101 3.01 -22.28 8.69
C ASP A 101 4.36 -22.00 8.02
N GLU A 102 4.41 -21.01 7.13
CA GLU A 102 5.60 -20.57 6.41
C GLU A 102 6.37 -19.45 7.12
N LEU A 103 5.82 -18.87 8.18
CA LEU A 103 6.41 -17.72 8.88
C LEU A 103 7.88 -17.95 9.28
N TYR A 104 8.15 -19.02 10.01
CA TYR A 104 9.50 -19.29 10.51
C TYR A 104 10.49 -19.72 9.42
N PRO A 105 10.13 -20.61 8.48
CA PRO A 105 10.98 -20.88 7.31
C PRO A 105 11.32 -19.63 6.50
N ALA A 106 10.34 -18.73 6.27
CA ALA A 106 10.57 -17.48 5.57
C ALA A 106 11.50 -16.54 6.33
N LEU A 107 11.35 -16.45 7.67
CA LEU A 107 12.26 -15.67 8.50
C LEU A 107 13.69 -16.24 8.49
N GLU A 108 13.85 -17.53 8.56
CA GLU A 108 15.17 -18.18 8.47
C GLU A 108 15.85 -17.89 7.12
N SER A 109 15.10 -17.94 6.01
CA SER A 109 15.58 -17.51 4.69
C SER A 109 15.98 -16.04 4.67
N CYS A 110 15.17 -15.15 5.28
CA CYS A 110 15.52 -13.73 5.38
C CYS A 110 16.82 -13.52 6.20
N LEU A 111 17.00 -14.24 7.28
CA LEU A 111 18.17 -14.11 8.17
C LEU A 111 19.44 -14.68 7.54
N SER A 112 19.33 -15.76 6.76
CA SER A 112 20.47 -16.36 6.02
C SER A 112 20.85 -15.58 4.76
N GLY A 113 19.99 -14.65 4.29
CA GLY A 113 20.19 -13.91 3.05
C GLY A 113 19.69 -14.67 1.79
N ASP A 114 19.02 -15.79 1.96
CA ASP A 114 18.43 -16.59 0.87
C ASP A 114 16.97 -16.17 0.63
N TYR A 115 16.79 -14.98 0.07
CA TYR A 115 15.48 -14.45 -0.27
C TYR A 115 15.55 -13.57 -1.51
N ARG A 116 14.39 -13.36 -2.13
CA ARG A 116 14.22 -12.40 -3.22
C ARG A 116 13.36 -11.22 -2.75
N LEU A 117 13.79 -10.01 -3.10
CA LEU A 117 12.97 -8.81 -2.89
C LEU A 117 12.08 -8.58 -4.11
N SER A 118 10.81 -8.36 -3.86
CA SER A 118 9.88 -7.84 -4.86
C SER A 118 9.76 -6.33 -4.66
N GLU A 119 10.40 -5.57 -5.53
CA GLU A 119 10.31 -4.12 -5.50
C GLU A 119 8.94 -3.67 -6.00
N ARG A 120 8.37 -2.68 -5.34
CA ARG A 120 7.04 -2.17 -5.67
C ARG A 120 7.12 -0.66 -5.84
N MET A 121 6.71 -0.18 -7.02
CA MET A 121 6.61 1.25 -7.24
C MET A 121 5.56 1.88 -6.33
N MET A 122 5.80 3.12 -5.93
CA MET A 122 4.83 3.96 -5.22
C MET A 122 4.48 5.19 -6.05
N LEU A 123 3.21 5.59 -5.98
CA LEU A 123 2.72 6.79 -6.63
C LEU A 123 2.80 7.96 -5.64
N ARG A 124 3.48 9.05 -6.05
CA ARG A 124 3.42 10.34 -5.34
C ARG A 124 2.21 11.13 -5.84
N VAL A 125 1.39 11.57 -4.91
CA VAL A 125 0.17 12.33 -5.19
C VAL A 125 0.25 13.68 -4.49
N GLU A 126 0.04 14.74 -5.24
CA GLU A 126 -0.02 16.11 -4.70
C GLU A 126 -1.39 16.73 -4.95
N LEU A 127 -1.98 17.26 -3.89
CA LEU A 127 -3.17 18.10 -4.00
C LEU A 127 -2.75 19.55 -4.12
N VAL A 128 -3.05 20.15 -5.28
CA VAL A 128 -2.71 21.53 -5.58
C VAL A 128 -3.98 22.38 -5.57
N ARG A 129 -3.94 23.54 -4.92
CA ARG A 129 -4.99 24.56 -4.94
C ARG A 129 -4.33 25.93 -5.12
N ASP A 130 -4.88 26.73 -6.04
CA ASP A 130 -4.36 28.07 -6.36
C ASP A 130 -2.85 28.08 -6.67
N GLY A 131 -2.38 27.03 -7.36
CA GLY A 131 -0.98 26.86 -7.73
C GLY A 131 -0.05 26.39 -6.60
N GLN A 132 -0.57 26.16 -5.39
CA GLN A 132 0.21 25.69 -4.25
C GLN A 132 -0.12 24.24 -3.89
N ALA A 133 0.91 23.45 -3.67
CA ALA A 133 0.75 22.10 -3.12
C ALA A 133 0.34 22.19 -1.64
N ILE A 134 -0.88 21.76 -1.32
CA ILE A 134 -1.42 21.80 0.05
C ILE A 134 -1.29 20.48 0.79
N LYS A 135 -1.14 19.36 0.06
CA LYS A 135 -0.88 18.02 0.62
C LYS A 135 -0.08 17.20 -0.37
N SER A 136 0.79 16.35 0.17
CA SER A 136 1.50 15.32 -0.59
C SER A 136 1.39 13.98 0.13
N HIS A 137 1.17 12.91 -0.63
CA HIS A 137 1.07 11.55 -0.13
C HIS A 137 1.82 10.59 -1.06
N GLN A 138 2.37 9.53 -0.48
CA GLN A 138 2.83 8.36 -1.21
C GLN A 138 1.82 7.23 -1.01
N VAL A 139 1.46 6.53 -2.08
CA VAL A 139 0.51 5.43 -2.05
C VAL A 139 1.07 4.22 -2.80
N LEU A 140 0.88 3.03 -2.25
CA LEU A 140 1.33 1.78 -2.86
C LEU A 140 0.34 1.31 -3.93
N ASN A 141 -0.96 1.43 -3.68
CA ASN A 141 -1.99 0.92 -4.58
C ASN A 141 -2.51 1.99 -5.53
N ASP A 142 -3.32 2.91 -5.03
CA ASP A 142 -4.05 3.84 -5.88
C ASP A 142 -4.35 5.18 -5.19
N MET A 143 -4.64 6.17 -6.02
CA MET A 143 -5.24 7.45 -5.67
C MET A 143 -6.64 7.51 -6.29
N VAL A 144 -7.62 7.91 -5.51
CA VAL A 144 -9.01 7.97 -5.95
C VAL A 144 -9.55 9.38 -5.78
N ILE A 145 -10.11 9.92 -6.87
CA ILE A 145 -11.00 11.08 -6.83
C ILE A 145 -12.42 10.53 -6.97
N ASN A 146 -13.31 10.88 -6.03
CA ASN A 146 -14.69 10.45 -6.07
C ASN A 146 -15.61 11.63 -5.78
N LYS A 147 -16.78 11.65 -6.40
CA LYS A 147 -17.83 12.61 -6.08
C LYS A 147 -18.33 12.39 -4.65
N GLY A 148 -18.76 13.46 -3.98
CA GLY A 148 -19.46 13.33 -2.70
C GLY A 148 -20.79 12.57 -2.85
N ALA A 149 -21.31 12.04 -1.76
CA ALA A 149 -22.52 11.19 -1.74
C ALA A 149 -23.76 11.82 -2.40
N LEU A 150 -23.88 13.15 -2.37
CA LEU A 150 -25.00 13.92 -2.95
C LEU A 150 -24.62 14.67 -4.23
N ALA A 151 -23.37 14.54 -4.69
CA ALA A 151 -22.91 15.27 -5.85
C ALA A 151 -23.38 14.63 -7.16
N ARG A 152 -23.65 15.49 -8.16
CA ARG A 152 -23.84 15.06 -9.54
C ARG A 152 -22.53 14.50 -10.10
N ILE A 153 -22.59 13.90 -11.29
CA ILE A 153 -21.44 13.51 -12.09
C ILE A 153 -20.42 14.66 -12.13
N ILE A 154 -19.15 14.30 -12.00
CA ILE A 154 -18.05 15.25 -12.04
C ILE A 154 -17.32 15.19 -13.40
N ASP A 155 -16.84 16.34 -13.83
CA ASP A 155 -16.00 16.46 -15.02
C ASP A 155 -14.53 16.57 -14.54
N LEU A 156 -13.73 15.57 -14.93
CA LEU A 156 -12.32 15.43 -14.57
C LEU A 156 -11.45 15.60 -15.81
N GLU A 157 -11.01 16.83 -16.06
CA GLU A 157 -10.04 17.11 -17.13
C GLU A 157 -8.70 16.46 -16.76
N THR A 158 -8.26 15.55 -17.61
CA THR A 158 -7.05 14.76 -17.39
C THR A 158 -6.02 15.04 -18.47
N ALA A 159 -4.79 15.33 -18.06
CA ALA A 159 -3.65 15.52 -18.94
C ALA A 159 -2.49 14.60 -18.52
N VAL A 160 -1.70 14.18 -19.50
CA VAL A 160 -0.48 13.37 -19.32
C VAL A 160 0.70 14.13 -19.90
N ASN A 161 1.72 14.40 -19.10
CA ASN A 161 2.90 15.18 -19.49
C ASN A 161 2.55 16.54 -20.13
N GLY A 162 1.52 17.19 -19.57
CA GLY A 162 1.03 18.49 -20.05
C GLY A 162 0.12 18.42 -21.28
N ASN A 163 -0.02 17.28 -21.93
CA ASN A 163 -0.92 17.09 -23.08
C ASN A 163 -2.30 16.64 -22.60
N HIS A 164 -3.35 17.32 -23.07
CA HIS A 164 -4.71 16.93 -22.77
C HIS A 164 -5.00 15.52 -23.29
N LEU A 165 -5.43 14.64 -22.38
CA LEU A 165 -5.81 13.27 -22.70
C LEU A 165 -7.31 13.19 -23.02
N THR A 166 -8.14 13.56 -22.04
CA THR A 166 -9.61 13.59 -22.15
C THR A 166 -10.22 14.28 -20.93
N THR A 167 -11.51 14.57 -21.01
CA THR A 167 -12.30 14.95 -19.83
C THR A 167 -13.26 13.80 -19.50
N PHE A 168 -13.00 13.12 -18.38
CA PHE A 168 -13.87 12.04 -17.92
C PHE A 168 -15.12 12.63 -17.26
N LYS A 169 -16.29 12.27 -17.77
CA LYS A 169 -17.59 12.46 -17.10
C LYS A 169 -17.93 11.17 -16.36
N ALA A 170 -17.72 11.17 -15.05
CA ALA A 170 -17.76 9.95 -14.25
C ALA A 170 -18.14 10.21 -12.79
N ASP A 171 -18.37 9.17 -12.03
CA ASP A 171 -18.50 9.24 -10.59
C ASP A 171 -17.16 9.47 -9.90
N GLY A 172 -16.07 9.14 -10.58
CA GLY A 172 -14.72 9.34 -10.09
C GLY A 172 -13.65 8.85 -11.06
N LEU A 173 -12.39 8.94 -10.62
CA LEU A 173 -11.23 8.48 -11.37
C LEU A 173 -10.22 7.86 -10.41
N ILE A 174 -9.65 6.73 -10.81
CA ILE A 174 -8.61 6.00 -10.09
C ILE A 174 -7.31 6.11 -10.88
N ILE A 175 -6.22 6.48 -10.21
CA ILE A 175 -4.86 6.32 -10.72
C ILE A 175 -4.20 5.23 -9.89
N SER A 176 -3.89 4.12 -10.53
CA SER A 176 -3.38 2.91 -9.87
C SER A 176 -1.96 2.58 -10.31
N THR A 177 -1.16 2.11 -9.36
CA THR A 177 0.09 1.38 -9.65
C THR A 177 -0.24 -0.03 -10.14
N PRO A 178 0.73 -0.80 -10.66
CA PRO A 178 0.53 -2.22 -10.95
C PRO A 178 0.07 -3.01 -9.72
N THR A 179 0.65 -2.72 -8.56
CA THR A 179 0.23 -3.35 -7.29
C THR A 179 -1.25 -3.09 -6.97
N GLY A 180 -1.71 -1.86 -7.18
CA GLY A 180 -3.11 -1.46 -6.95
C GLY A 180 -4.08 -1.94 -8.03
N SER A 181 -3.58 -2.47 -9.16
CA SER A 181 -4.44 -2.93 -10.26
C SER A 181 -5.40 -4.04 -9.85
N THR A 182 -5.06 -4.83 -8.83
CA THR A 182 -5.91 -5.90 -8.25
C THR A 182 -6.87 -5.40 -7.16
N GLY A 183 -6.80 -4.10 -6.81
CA GLY A 183 -7.65 -3.44 -5.82
C GLY A 183 -8.87 -2.76 -6.41
N TYR A 184 -9.08 -1.47 -6.08
CA TYR A 184 -10.26 -0.73 -6.54
C TYR A 184 -10.29 -0.54 -8.06
N SER A 185 -9.13 -0.44 -8.71
CA SER A 185 -9.03 -0.37 -10.17
C SER A 185 -9.69 -1.58 -10.83
N LEU A 186 -9.47 -2.80 -10.32
CA LEU A 186 -10.10 -4.02 -10.83
C LEU A 186 -11.63 -3.97 -10.71
N ALA A 187 -12.14 -3.54 -9.55
CA ALA A 187 -13.59 -3.38 -9.32
C ALA A 187 -14.23 -2.33 -10.25
N ALA A 188 -13.45 -1.38 -10.75
CA ALA A 188 -13.86 -0.38 -11.74
C ALA A 188 -13.57 -0.80 -13.20
N ASN A 189 -13.38 -2.10 -13.46
CA ASN A 189 -13.04 -2.68 -14.77
C ASN A 189 -11.65 -2.28 -15.31
N GLY A 190 -10.70 -1.97 -14.44
CA GLY A 190 -9.28 -1.82 -14.79
C GLY A 190 -8.64 -3.18 -15.11
N PRO A 191 -7.56 -3.21 -15.92
CA PRO A 191 -6.81 -4.43 -16.19
C PRO A 191 -6.01 -4.88 -14.95
N ILE A 192 -5.77 -6.18 -14.82
CA ILE A 192 -4.75 -6.71 -13.93
C ILE A 192 -3.39 -6.47 -14.58
N VAL A 193 -2.48 -5.86 -13.84
CA VAL A 193 -1.14 -5.54 -14.32
C VAL A 193 -0.12 -6.27 -13.45
N HIS A 194 0.87 -6.91 -14.11
CA HIS A 194 1.95 -7.56 -13.37
C HIS A 194 2.76 -6.52 -12.58
N PRO A 195 3.08 -6.77 -11.31
CA PRO A 195 3.72 -5.78 -10.43
C PRO A 195 5.09 -5.29 -10.91
N ASP A 196 5.81 -6.04 -11.73
CA ASP A 196 7.11 -5.67 -12.27
C ASP A 196 7.03 -4.75 -13.52
N LEU A 197 5.82 -4.39 -13.95
CA LEU A 197 5.66 -3.48 -15.09
C LEU A 197 5.71 -2.01 -14.63
N ASP A 198 6.53 -1.22 -15.30
CA ASP A 198 6.68 0.22 -15.06
C ASP A 198 5.57 1.03 -15.73
N CYS A 199 4.38 1.03 -15.15
CA CYS A 199 3.23 1.75 -15.69
C CYS A 199 2.27 2.25 -14.61
N LEU A 200 1.37 3.15 -15.01
CA LEU A 200 0.21 3.61 -14.23
C LEU A 200 -1.07 3.32 -15.02
N VAL A 201 -2.14 3.01 -14.29
CA VAL A 201 -3.45 2.74 -14.87
C VAL A 201 -4.42 3.85 -14.46
N ILE A 202 -5.05 4.48 -15.45
CA ILE A 202 -6.09 5.50 -15.27
C ILE A 202 -7.43 4.82 -15.51
N THR A 203 -8.23 4.64 -14.47
CA THR A 203 -9.51 3.90 -14.53
C THR A 203 -10.67 4.81 -14.08
N PRO A 204 -11.62 5.16 -14.98
CA PRO A 204 -12.81 5.92 -14.60
C PRO A 204 -13.79 5.05 -13.81
N ILE A 205 -14.45 5.64 -12.81
CA ILE A 205 -15.49 5.00 -12.00
C ILE A 205 -16.85 5.37 -12.60
N CYS A 206 -17.63 4.38 -13.06
CA CYS A 206 -18.95 4.56 -13.67
C CYS A 206 -18.98 5.70 -14.69
N PRO A 207 -18.16 5.65 -15.77
CA PRO A 207 -18.15 6.72 -16.78
C PRO A 207 -19.48 6.77 -17.54
N HIS A 208 -19.92 8.00 -17.83
CA HIS A 208 -21.16 8.24 -18.57
C HIS A 208 -21.02 8.19 -20.10
N THR A 209 -19.88 7.74 -20.58
CA THR A 209 -19.61 7.52 -22.01
C THR A 209 -19.27 6.06 -22.25
N LEU A 210 -19.92 5.45 -23.22
CA LEU A 210 -19.75 4.02 -23.55
C LEU A 210 -18.36 3.70 -24.14
N THR A 211 -17.64 4.71 -24.58
CA THR A 211 -16.32 4.57 -25.23
C THR A 211 -15.14 4.66 -24.29
N ASN A 212 -15.34 5.13 -23.05
CA ASN A 212 -14.24 5.24 -22.09
C ASN A 212 -13.74 3.84 -21.69
N ARG A 213 -12.43 3.71 -21.72
CA ARG A 213 -11.70 2.50 -21.28
C ARG A 213 -10.60 2.92 -20.32
N PRO A 214 -10.16 2.05 -19.43
CA PRO A 214 -8.94 2.26 -18.69
C PRO A 214 -7.76 2.50 -19.64
N ILE A 215 -6.88 3.41 -19.25
CA ILE A 215 -5.72 3.82 -20.05
C ILE A 215 -4.47 3.48 -19.26
N VAL A 216 -3.49 2.87 -19.91
CA VAL A 216 -2.18 2.56 -19.32
C VAL A 216 -1.18 3.58 -19.85
N VAL A 217 -0.40 4.17 -18.98
CA VAL A 217 0.66 5.12 -19.28
C VAL A 217 1.96 4.70 -18.60
N SER A 218 3.10 5.25 -19.03
CA SER A 218 4.40 4.98 -18.41
C SER A 218 4.43 5.44 -16.95
N SER A 219 5.25 4.78 -16.14
CA SER A 219 5.41 5.08 -14.69
C SER A 219 6.01 6.45 -14.42
N ASP A 220 6.79 7.00 -15.36
CA ASP A 220 7.38 8.33 -15.30
C ASP A 220 6.43 9.46 -15.72
N ALA A 221 5.20 9.11 -16.15
CA ALA A 221 4.23 10.09 -16.60
C ALA A 221 3.73 10.98 -15.46
N LEU A 222 3.72 12.29 -15.71
CA LEU A 222 3.04 13.26 -14.87
C LEU A 222 1.56 13.34 -15.25
N ILE A 223 0.69 12.79 -14.41
CA ILE A 223 -0.76 12.85 -14.61
C ILE A 223 -1.31 14.05 -13.84
N THR A 224 -1.94 14.97 -14.55
CA THR A 224 -2.62 16.12 -13.95
C THR A 224 -4.12 15.97 -14.13
N ILE A 225 -4.86 16.09 -13.01
CA ILE A 225 -6.32 16.00 -13.01
C ILE A 225 -6.87 17.30 -12.45
N ARG A 226 -7.75 17.95 -13.20
CA ARG A 226 -8.46 19.15 -12.79
C ARG A 226 -9.94 18.87 -12.64
N LEU A 227 -10.46 19.09 -11.45
CA LEU A 227 -11.91 19.09 -11.24
C LEU A 227 -12.50 20.35 -11.86
N GLN A 228 -13.32 20.18 -12.88
CA GLN A 228 -14.09 21.30 -13.45
C GLN A 228 -15.32 21.52 -12.59
N SER A 229 -15.40 22.66 -11.90
CA SER A 229 -16.61 23.00 -11.13
C SER A 229 -17.75 23.25 -12.11
N GLN A 230 -18.81 22.46 -12.02
CA GLN A 230 -20.09 22.86 -12.58
C GLN A 230 -20.68 23.92 -11.64
N ASN A 231 -20.84 25.15 -12.11
CA ASN A 231 -21.63 26.19 -11.44
C ASN A 231 -23.07 25.74 -11.26
#